data_88189fbae1e0ce93af164793a820bde7
#
_entry.id   88189fbae1e0ce93af164793a820bde7
#
_cell.length_a   1.000
_cell.length_b   1.000
_cell.length_c   1.000
_cell.angle_alpha   90.00
_cell.angle_beta   90.00
_cell.angle_gamma   90.00
#
_symmetry.space_group_name_H-M   'P 1'
#
loop_
_entity.id
_entity.type
_entity.pdbx_description
1 polymer ?
#
loop_
_entity_poly.entity_id
_entity_poly.type
_entity_poly.pdbx_seq_one_letter_code
_entity_poly.pdbx_strand_id
1 'polypeptide(L)'
;MSRLMRTSEITKLPVVTLDGEDVAQVKDIVFAAGGGEVGGFTLAGRGLFAGPLKQSLLWSSVLALGADALMIVDESALGDKQAVLDASAASGGSGGDVLKSRVLTDAGTELGEVVDVVVEVGGGGRAQCDVVGYEVEATEALGTRGTKVLIPLPDTIAASGEHLIVPASAKDFVGSDLAGFGAAVDDFRSQLRGGR
;
A
#
# COMPACT_ATOMS: atom_id res chain seq x y z
N MET A 1 -9.47 8.30 -13.60
CA MET A 1 -8.29 7.49 -13.95
C MET A 1 -7.66 7.05 -12.64
N SER A 2 -7.43 5.79 -12.47
CA SER A 2 -6.68 5.27 -11.31
C SER A 2 -5.17 5.46 -11.53
N ARG A 3 -4.43 5.56 -10.45
CA ARG A 3 -2.98 5.74 -10.46
C ARG A 3 -2.33 4.73 -9.53
N LEU A 4 -1.28 4.09 -10.00
CA LEU A 4 -0.45 3.21 -9.17
C LEU A 4 0.67 4.03 -8.51
N MET A 5 0.89 3.77 -7.23
CA MET A 5 1.98 4.37 -6.45
C MET A 5 2.62 3.32 -5.54
N ARG A 6 3.92 3.46 -5.31
CA ARG A 6 4.60 2.75 -4.23
C ARG A 6 4.34 3.45 -2.91
N THR A 7 4.26 2.71 -1.82
CA THR A 7 4.12 3.31 -0.49
C THR A 7 5.32 4.18 -0.12
N SER A 8 6.52 3.85 -0.59
CA SER A 8 7.72 4.68 -0.43
C SER A 8 7.63 6.05 -1.13
N GLU A 9 6.83 6.17 -2.19
CA GLU A 9 6.57 7.44 -2.88
C GLU A 9 5.58 8.33 -2.11
N ILE A 10 4.69 7.71 -1.31
CA ILE A 10 3.70 8.41 -0.48
C ILE A 10 4.32 8.89 0.83
N THR A 11 5.22 8.09 1.40
CA THR A 11 5.98 8.48 2.60
C THR A 11 6.77 9.76 2.31
N LYS A 12 6.70 10.72 3.23
CA LYS A 12 7.30 12.07 3.13
C LYS A 12 6.55 13.06 2.25
N LEU A 13 5.44 12.69 1.61
CA LEU A 13 4.59 13.69 0.95
C LEU A 13 4.08 14.71 1.98
N PRO A 14 4.05 15.99 1.63
CA PRO A 14 3.42 17.01 2.45
C PRO A 14 1.91 16.78 2.50
N VAL A 15 1.30 17.06 3.64
CA VAL A 15 -0.14 17.13 3.84
C VAL A 15 -0.55 18.59 3.74
N VAL A 16 -1.31 18.92 2.71
CA VAL A 16 -1.64 20.31 2.36
C VAL A 16 -3.15 20.51 2.41
N THR A 17 -3.57 21.62 3.02
CA THR A 17 -4.97 22.03 3.07
C THR A 17 -5.41 22.69 1.76
N LEU A 18 -6.72 22.84 1.53
CA LEU A 18 -7.24 23.58 0.37
C LEU A 18 -6.84 25.06 0.40
N ASP A 19 -6.54 25.61 1.57
CA ASP A 19 -6.04 26.99 1.72
C ASP A 19 -4.56 27.13 1.38
N GLY A 20 -3.89 26.01 1.06
CA GLY A 20 -2.49 25.98 0.65
C GLY A 20 -1.51 25.89 1.82
N GLU A 21 -1.99 25.60 3.02
CA GLU A 21 -1.13 25.41 4.18
C GLU A 21 -0.60 23.97 4.22
N ASP A 22 0.74 23.85 4.33
CA ASP A 22 1.42 22.60 4.57
C ASP A 22 1.44 22.32 6.08
N VAL A 23 0.62 21.41 6.56
CA VAL A 23 0.36 21.21 8.00
C VAL A 23 1.12 20.04 8.60
N ALA A 24 1.53 19.08 7.80
CA ALA A 24 2.24 17.88 8.25
C ALA A 24 2.96 17.18 7.08
N GLN A 25 3.63 16.09 7.40
CA GLN A 25 4.24 15.19 6.42
C GLN A 25 3.78 13.76 6.71
N VAL A 26 3.49 12.99 5.66
CA VAL A 26 3.21 11.56 5.81
C VAL A 26 4.44 10.86 6.36
N LYS A 27 4.28 10.18 7.50
CA LYS A 27 5.36 9.40 8.12
C LYS A 27 5.28 7.93 7.71
N ASP A 28 4.18 7.26 8.03
CA ASP A 28 3.96 5.86 7.69
C ASP A 28 2.52 5.66 7.19
N ILE A 29 2.31 4.62 6.42
CA ILE A 29 1.00 4.20 5.93
C ILE A 29 0.44 3.15 6.89
N VAL A 30 -0.82 3.28 7.24
CA VAL A 30 -1.55 2.31 8.05
C VAL A 30 -2.57 1.61 7.17
N PHE A 31 -2.41 0.30 7.03
CA PHE A 31 -3.35 -0.51 6.26
C PHE A 31 -4.56 -0.88 7.12
N ALA A 32 -5.73 -0.97 6.48
CA ALA A 32 -6.92 -1.51 7.11
C ALA A 32 -6.70 -3.00 7.45
N ALA A 33 -7.43 -3.50 8.40
CA ALA A 33 -7.19 -4.79 9.03
C ALA A 33 -7.27 -6.01 8.09
N GLY A 34 -7.86 -5.89 6.92
CA GLY A 34 -7.81 -6.92 5.88
C GLY A 34 -6.52 -6.90 5.03
N GLY A 35 -5.66 -5.90 5.21
CA GLY A 35 -4.43 -5.73 4.42
C GLY A 35 -4.65 -5.30 2.97
N GLY A 36 -5.92 -5.16 2.54
CA GLY A 36 -6.28 -4.85 1.16
C GLY A 36 -6.50 -3.37 0.86
N GLU A 37 -6.58 -2.52 1.89
CA GLU A 37 -6.88 -1.10 1.74
C GLU A 37 -5.99 -0.26 2.64
N VAL A 38 -5.78 1.00 2.28
CA VAL A 38 -5.14 1.99 3.14
C VAL A 38 -6.19 2.55 4.11
N GLY A 39 -5.98 2.37 5.41
CA GLY A 39 -6.83 2.90 6.47
C GLY A 39 -6.51 4.37 6.80
N GLY A 40 -5.26 4.77 6.63
CA GLY A 40 -4.81 6.13 6.91
C GLY A 40 -3.30 6.27 7.02
N PHE A 41 -2.87 7.34 7.65
CA PHE A 41 -1.47 7.73 7.73
C PHE A 41 -1.10 8.20 9.13
N THR A 42 0.05 7.79 9.62
CA THR A 42 0.72 8.50 10.71
C THR A 42 1.47 9.69 10.15
N LEU A 43 1.63 10.71 10.96
CA LEU A 43 2.16 11.99 10.53
C LEU A 43 3.42 12.37 11.32
N ALA A 44 4.26 13.17 10.69
CA ALA A 44 5.37 13.88 11.30
C ALA A 44 5.19 15.38 11.11
N GLY A 45 5.79 16.15 12.01
CA GLY A 45 5.88 17.59 11.85
C GLY A 45 6.79 17.96 10.67
N ARG A 46 6.75 19.24 10.28
CA ARG A 46 7.58 19.77 9.19
C ARG A 46 9.01 20.09 9.66
N GLY A 47 9.97 19.86 8.77
CA GLY A 47 11.36 20.21 8.97
C GLY A 47 12.26 19.05 9.40
N LEU A 48 13.57 19.26 9.24
CA LEU A 48 14.62 18.25 9.41
C LEU A 48 14.70 17.62 10.81
N PHE A 49 14.13 18.29 11.83
CA PHE A 49 14.16 17.84 13.23
C PHE A 49 12.76 17.62 13.80
N ALA A 50 11.72 17.66 12.95
CA ALA A 50 10.36 17.46 13.40
C ALA A 50 10.12 15.97 13.69
N GLY A 51 9.70 15.69 14.92
CA GLY A 51 9.35 14.34 15.37
C GLY A 51 7.97 13.90 14.90
N PRO A 52 7.58 12.66 15.28
CA PRO A 52 6.24 12.15 15.00
C PRO A 52 5.18 13.00 15.71
N LEU A 53 4.09 13.27 15.00
CA LEU A 53 2.93 13.95 15.58
C LEU A 53 2.06 12.96 16.37
N LYS A 54 1.29 13.48 17.32
CA LYS A 54 0.23 12.73 18.00
C LYS A 54 -1.02 12.58 17.12
N GLN A 55 -1.09 13.37 16.06
CA GLN A 55 -2.15 13.37 15.07
C GLN A 55 -1.88 12.34 13.98
N SER A 56 -2.96 11.90 13.35
CA SER A 56 -2.97 10.99 12.21
C SER A 56 -4.04 11.45 11.21
N LEU A 57 -4.05 10.87 10.04
CA LEU A 57 -5.03 11.17 9.01
C LEU A 57 -5.70 9.88 8.56
N LEU A 58 -7.02 9.78 8.75
CA LEU A 58 -7.82 8.69 8.19
C LEU A 58 -7.92 8.85 6.68
N TRP A 59 -7.89 7.73 5.94
CA TRP A 59 -8.08 7.77 4.49
C TRP A 59 -9.40 8.44 4.09
N SER A 60 -10.46 8.24 4.86
CA SER A 60 -11.77 8.88 4.64
C SER A 60 -11.77 10.40 4.70
N SER A 61 -10.74 11.01 5.29
CA SER A 61 -10.55 12.46 5.38
C SER A 61 -9.62 13.01 4.29
N VAL A 62 -9.07 12.15 3.44
CA VAL A 62 -8.24 12.54 2.30
C VAL A 62 -9.12 12.98 1.15
N LEU A 63 -8.87 14.16 0.60
CA LEU A 63 -9.53 14.66 -0.60
C LEU A 63 -8.90 14.10 -1.87
N ALA A 64 -7.57 14.12 -1.90
CA ALA A 64 -6.81 13.63 -3.04
C ALA A 64 -5.40 13.22 -2.61
N LEU A 65 -4.86 12.19 -3.25
CA LEU A 65 -3.47 11.80 -3.16
C LEU A 65 -2.82 12.01 -4.53
N GLY A 66 -1.99 13.03 -4.62
CA GLY A 66 -1.24 13.38 -5.81
C GLY A 66 0.17 12.80 -5.83
N ALA A 67 0.98 13.21 -6.82
CA ALA A 67 2.40 12.88 -6.90
C ALA A 67 3.22 13.64 -5.85
N ASP A 68 2.80 14.85 -5.54
CA ASP A 68 3.61 15.82 -4.84
C ASP A 68 3.03 16.21 -3.48
N ALA A 69 1.75 15.88 -3.22
CA ALA A 69 1.06 16.21 -1.98
C ALA A 69 -0.15 15.30 -1.73
N LEU A 70 -0.48 15.18 -0.46
CA LEU A 70 -1.73 14.63 0.04
C LEU A 70 -2.62 15.81 0.46
N MET A 71 -3.81 15.91 -0.13
CA MET A 71 -4.72 17.03 0.06
C MET A 71 -5.81 16.71 1.07
N ILE A 72 -6.07 17.66 1.97
CA ILE A 72 -7.17 17.64 2.95
C ILE A 72 -7.96 18.94 2.88
N VAL A 73 -9.17 18.97 3.46
CA VAL A 73 -9.98 20.20 3.48
C VAL A 73 -9.29 21.28 4.33
N ASP A 74 -9.02 20.97 5.57
CA ASP A 74 -8.40 21.84 6.56
C ASP A 74 -7.77 20.99 7.69
N GLU A 75 -7.17 21.61 8.68
CA GLU A 75 -6.53 20.91 9.81
C GLU A 75 -7.49 20.07 10.66
N SER A 76 -8.81 20.33 10.62
CA SER A 76 -9.79 19.53 11.37
C SER A 76 -9.91 18.09 10.84
N ALA A 77 -9.39 17.82 9.64
CA ALA A 77 -9.26 16.49 9.08
C ALA A 77 -8.24 15.62 9.85
N LEU A 78 -7.33 16.24 10.61
CA LEU A 78 -6.32 15.55 11.41
C LEU A 78 -6.96 15.05 12.71
N GLY A 79 -6.99 13.75 12.88
CA GLY A 79 -7.53 13.08 14.05
C GLY A 79 -6.46 12.62 15.05
N ASP A 80 -6.89 12.03 16.16
CA ASP A 80 -5.98 11.36 17.09
C ASP A 80 -5.34 10.14 16.41
N LYS A 81 -4.06 9.92 16.69
CA LYS A 81 -3.32 8.75 16.17
C LYS A 81 -4.00 7.43 16.53
N GLN A 82 -4.67 7.36 17.68
CA GLN A 82 -5.38 6.16 18.10
C GLN A 82 -6.53 5.81 17.15
N ALA A 83 -7.21 6.79 16.56
CA ALA A 83 -8.31 6.54 15.63
C ALA A 83 -7.90 5.73 14.39
N VAL A 84 -6.71 6.00 13.83
CA VAL A 84 -6.17 5.24 12.69
C VAL A 84 -5.71 3.84 13.13
N LEU A 85 -5.09 3.74 14.30
CA LEU A 85 -4.66 2.45 14.84
C LEU A 85 -5.85 1.55 15.20
N ASP A 86 -6.92 2.12 15.76
CA ASP A 86 -8.15 1.38 16.06
C ASP A 86 -8.86 0.92 14.78
N ALA A 87 -8.87 1.75 13.74
CA ALA A 87 -9.41 1.38 12.43
C ALA A 87 -8.61 0.21 11.80
N SER A 88 -7.31 0.10 12.07
CA SER A 88 -6.49 -1.03 11.62
C SER A 88 -6.64 -2.26 12.51
N ALA A 89 -6.88 -2.09 13.81
CA ALA A 89 -6.99 -3.18 14.78
C ALA A 89 -8.37 -3.85 14.81
N ALA A 90 -9.43 -3.12 14.47
CA ALA A 90 -10.83 -3.54 14.65
C ALA A 90 -11.25 -4.78 13.84
N SER A 91 -10.40 -5.31 12.97
CA SER A 91 -10.73 -6.44 12.11
C SER A 91 -9.80 -7.65 12.30
N GLY A 92 -9.07 -7.74 13.41
CA GLY A 92 -8.43 -9.00 13.86
C GLY A 92 -7.33 -9.61 12.98
N GLY A 93 -6.85 -8.90 11.98
CA GLY A 93 -5.72 -9.31 11.17
C GLY A 93 -4.51 -8.45 11.48
N SER A 94 -3.38 -9.05 11.79
CA SER A 94 -2.10 -8.36 11.81
C SER A 94 -1.74 -7.94 10.37
N GLY A 95 -2.50 -6.99 9.81
CA GLY A 95 -2.13 -6.27 8.60
C GLY A 95 -0.92 -5.36 8.84
N GLY A 96 -0.22 -5.64 9.96
CA GLY A 96 1.05 -5.06 10.32
C GLY A 96 2.06 -5.41 9.26
N ASP A 97 2.93 -4.58 9.07
CA ASP A 97 4.19 -4.57 8.36
C ASP A 97 4.44 -5.79 7.45
N VAL A 98 3.82 -5.75 6.25
CA VAL A 98 4.11 -6.72 5.19
C VAL A 98 5.51 -6.51 4.59
N LEU A 99 6.15 -5.38 4.89
CA LEU A 99 7.52 -5.13 4.51
C LEU A 99 8.43 -6.17 5.18
N LYS A 100 9.35 -6.73 4.42
CA LYS A 100 10.25 -7.81 4.80
C LYS A 100 9.60 -9.18 4.99
N SER A 101 8.29 -9.30 4.75
CA SER A 101 7.66 -10.62 4.69
C SER A 101 8.20 -11.42 3.50
N ARG A 102 8.41 -12.71 3.71
CA ARG A 102 8.80 -13.63 2.64
C ARG A 102 7.58 -14.00 1.81
N VAL A 103 7.69 -13.89 0.50
CA VAL A 103 6.63 -14.26 -0.43
C VAL A 103 6.79 -15.71 -0.83
N LEU A 104 5.81 -16.54 -0.52
CA LEU A 104 5.76 -17.95 -0.87
C LEU A 104 4.57 -18.22 -1.78
N THR A 105 4.74 -19.12 -2.73
CA THR A 105 3.59 -19.67 -3.45
C THR A 105 2.85 -20.69 -2.59
N ASP A 106 1.58 -20.96 -2.92
CA ASP A 106 0.78 -22.07 -2.37
C ASP A 106 1.41 -23.45 -2.63
N ALA A 107 2.33 -23.55 -3.59
CA ALA A 107 3.18 -24.73 -3.84
C ALA A 107 4.48 -24.76 -3.00
N GLY A 108 4.68 -23.78 -2.11
CA GLY A 108 5.85 -23.72 -1.21
C GLY A 108 7.13 -23.18 -1.84
N THR A 109 7.05 -22.53 -3.01
CA THR A 109 8.22 -21.89 -3.65
C THR A 109 8.39 -20.47 -3.13
N GLU A 110 9.59 -20.12 -2.66
CA GLU A 110 9.94 -18.76 -2.24
C GLU A 110 10.21 -17.88 -3.47
N LEU A 111 9.45 -16.80 -3.58
CA LEU A 111 9.57 -15.82 -4.67
C LEU A 111 10.50 -14.66 -4.31
N GLY A 112 10.58 -14.30 -3.04
CA GLY A 112 11.42 -13.19 -2.58
C GLY A 112 10.94 -12.57 -1.27
N GLU A 113 11.43 -11.37 -1.01
CA GLU A 113 11.09 -10.57 0.17
C GLU A 113 10.41 -9.26 -0.25
N VAL A 114 9.33 -8.87 0.42
CA VAL A 114 8.61 -7.62 0.14
C VAL A 114 9.49 -6.43 0.53
N VAL A 115 9.77 -5.57 -0.43
CA VAL A 115 10.54 -4.33 -0.24
C VAL A 115 9.68 -3.08 -0.34
N ASP A 116 8.51 -3.15 -1.00
CA ASP A 116 7.54 -2.06 -1.07
C ASP A 116 6.13 -2.60 -1.34
N VAL A 117 5.13 -1.79 -1.09
CA VAL A 117 3.72 -2.09 -1.38
C VAL A 117 3.25 -1.19 -2.51
N VAL A 118 2.52 -1.75 -3.46
CA VAL A 118 1.91 -0.99 -4.56
C VAL A 118 0.43 -0.81 -4.26
N VAL A 119 0.00 0.44 -4.27
CA VAL A 119 -1.40 0.83 -4.08
C VAL A 119 -1.95 1.44 -5.35
N GLU A 120 -3.24 1.20 -5.59
CA GLU A 120 -4.03 1.85 -6.62
C GLU A 120 -4.88 2.94 -5.98
N VAL A 121 -4.63 4.18 -6.38
CA VAL A 121 -5.40 5.34 -5.95
C VAL A 121 -6.47 5.62 -6.99
N GLY A 122 -7.73 5.37 -6.64
CA GLY A 122 -8.87 5.58 -7.54
C GLY A 122 -9.26 7.03 -7.65
N GLY A 123 -9.65 7.46 -8.86
CA GLY A 123 -10.10 8.81 -9.19
C GLY A 123 -11.62 8.92 -9.28
N GLY A 124 -12.37 8.55 -8.27
CA GLY A 124 -13.82 8.68 -8.27
C GLY A 124 -14.36 8.97 -6.88
N GLY A 125 -15.22 9.96 -6.75
CA GLY A 125 -16.01 10.56 -5.65
C GLY A 125 -15.87 10.14 -4.18
N ARG A 126 -15.23 9.06 -3.86
CA ARG A 126 -14.50 8.70 -2.65
C ARG A 126 -13.30 7.93 -3.15
N ALA A 127 -12.15 8.55 -3.09
CA ALA A 127 -10.92 7.91 -3.49
C ALA A 127 -10.78 6.59 -2.70
N GLN A 128 -10.68 5.47 -3.41
CA GLN A 128 -10.25 4.20 -2.84
C GLN A 128 -8.73 4.13 -2.97
N CYS A 129 -8.08 3.55 -1.99
CA CYS A 129 -6.65 3.29 -2.03
C CYS A 129 -6.44 1.83 -1.67
N ASP A 130 -6.42 1.01 -2.70
CA ASP A 130 -6.36 -0.44 -2.56
C ASP A 130 -4.94 -0.94 -2.77
N VAL A 131 -4.52 -1.91 -1.98
CA VAL A 131 -3.29 -2.64 -2.23
C VAL A 131 -3.51 -3.55 -3.44
N VAL A 132 -2.70 -3.38 -4.49
CA VAL A 132 -2.82 -4.14 -5.73
C VAL A 132 -1.64 -5.06 -5.99
N GLY A 133 -0.56 -4.90 -5.24
CA GLY A 133 0.62 -5.75 -5.39
C GLY A 133 1.76 -5.35 -4.46
N TYR A 134 2.85 -6.07 -4.62
CA TYR A 134 4.08 -5.85 -3.87
C TYR A 134 5.27 -5.71 -4.80
N GLU A 135 6.19 -4.82 -4.46
CA GLU A 135 7.54 -4.86 -5.00
C GLU A 135 8.35 -5.84 -4.17
N VAL A 136 8.94 -6.81 -4.83
CA VAL A 136 9.64 -7.94 -4.20
C VAL A 136 11.09 -7.97 -4.70
N GLU A 137 12.03 -8.11 -3.78
CA GLU A 137 13.39 -8.47 -4.13
C GLU A 137 13.43 -9.96 -4.44
N ALA A 138 13.57 -10.27 -5.74
CA ALA A 138 13.37 -11.60 -6.29
C ALA A 138 14.43 -12.62 -5.86
N THR A 139 13.99 -13.86 -5.65
CA THR A 139 14.87 -15.04 -5.67
C THR A 139 15.11 -15.53 -7.11
N GLU A 140 15.89 -16.57 -7.28
CA GLU A 140 16.12 -17.22 -8.60
C GLU A 140 14.82 -17.78 -9.21
N ALA A 141 13.80 -18.03 -8.41
CA ALA A 141 12.50 -18.51 -8.87
C ALA A 141 11.75 -17.51 -9.78
N LEU A 142 12.08 -16.22 -9.69
CA LEU A 142 11.54 -15.14 -10.52
C LEU A 142 12.55 -14.59 -11.53
N GLY A 143 13.66 -15.27 -11.73
CA GLY A 143 14.69 -14.86 -12.70
C GLY A 143 16.03 -14.54 -12.05
N THR A 144 16.46 -13.28 -12.07
CA THR A 144 17.74 -12.89 -11.50
C THR A 144 17.57 -12.48 -10.03
N ARG A 145 18.26 -13.18 -9.15
CA ARG A 145 18.27 -12.89 -7.70
C ARG A 145 18.66 -11.43 -7.42
N GLY A 146 17.93 -10.78 -6.53
CA GLY A 146 18.17 -9.41 -6.10
C GLY A 146 17.59 -8.34 -7.04
N THR A 147 16.93 -8.73 -8.14
CA THR A 147 16.17 -7.78 -8.96
C THR A 147 14.83 -7.45 -8.27
N LYS A 148 14.37 -6.21 -8.44
CA LYS A 148 13.07 -5.79 -7.96
C LYS A 148 12.02 -6.09 -9.02
N VAL A 149 10.98 -6.79 -8.63
CA VAL A 149 9.85 -7.15 -9.49
C VAL A 149 8.54 -6.83 -8.79
N LEU A 150 7.50 -6.60 -9.57
CA LEU A 150 6.15 -6.32 -9.07
C LEU A 150 5.31 -7.59 -9.19
N ILE A 151 4.73 -8.04 -8.08
CA ILE A 151 3.84 -9.20 -8.02
C ILE A 151 2.43 -8.73 -7.71
N PRO A 152 1.41 -9.05 -8.56
CA PRO A 152 0.04 -8.70 -8.29
C PRO A 152 -0.51 -9.51 -7.11
N LEU A 153 -1.44 -8.90 -6.37
CA LEU A 153 -2.13 -9.56 -5.27
C LEU A 153 -3.44 -10.19 -5.73
N PRO A 154 -3.79 -11.37 -5.22
CA PRO A 154 -5.16 -11.87 -5.28
C PRO A 154 -6.08 -11.03 -4.37
N ASP A 155 -7.38 -11.01 -4.68
CA ASP A 155 -8.39 -10.33 -3.85
C ASP A 155 -8.50 -10.91 -2.42
N THR A 156 -7.94 -12.11 -2.18
CA THR A 156 -7.91 -12.77 -0.87
C THR A 156 -6.47 -13.15 -0.53
N ILE A 157 -5.91 -12.55 0.51
CA ILE A 157 -4.54 -12.79 0.98
C ILE A 157 -4.59 -13.63 2.24
N ALA A 158 -3.77 -14.66 2.29
CA ALA A 158 -3.34 -15.25 3.53
C ALA A 158 -1.98 -14.62 3.91
N ALA A 159 -1.99 -13.76 4.90
CA ALA A 159 -0.79 -13.13 5.43
C ALA A 159 -0.64 -13.44 6.92
N SER A 160 0.54 -13.87 7.34
CA SER A 160 0.91 -14.08 8.73
C SER A 160 2.12 -13.23 9.04
N GLY A 161 2.14 -12.02 9.23
CA GLY A 161 3.27 -11.16 9.65
C GLY A 161 4.71 -11.52 9.19
N GLU A 162 4.99 -12.79 8.95
CA GLU A 162 6.29 -13.30 8.47
C GLU A 162 6.23 -13.80 7.01
N HIS A 163 5.07 -14.26 6.57
CA HIS A 163 4.91 -14.88 5.26
C HIS A 163 3.67 -14.33 4.53
N LEU A 164 3.85 -14.10 3.26
CA LEU A 164 2.80 -13.75 2.32
C LEU A 164 2.61 -14.92 1.36
N ILE A 165 1.41 -15.50 1.33
CA ILE A 165 1.10 -16.61 0.44
C ILE A 165 0.37 -16.10 -0.79
N VAL A 166 0.92 -16.42 -1.96
CA VAL A 166 0.32 -16.08 -3.27
C VAL A 166 0.10 -17.35 -4.09
N PRO A 167 -0.87 -17.36 -5.02
CA PRO A 167 -1.01 -18.47 -5.96
C PRO A 167 0.25 -18.67 -6.80
N ALA A 168 0.56 -19.91 -7.16
CA ALA A 168 1.72 -20.21 -8.01
C ALA A 168 1.67 -19.51 -9.37
N SER A 169 0.45 -19.21 -9.86
CA SER A 169 0.23 -18.45 -11.10
C SER A 169 0.64 -16.97 -11.00
N ALA A 170 0.82 -16.41 -9.79
CA ALA A 170 1.24 -15.02 -9.64
C ALA A 170 2.58 -14.71 -10.33
N LYS A 171 3.47 -15.69 -10.43
CA LYS A 171 4.75 -15.58 -11.14
C LYS A 171 4.62 -15.29 -12.65
N ASP A 172 3.48 -15.64 -13.25
CA ASP A 172 3.23 -15.46 -14.68
C ASP A 172 2.81 -14.01 -15.02
N PHE A 173 2.49 -13.20 -14.00
CA PHE A 173 2.04 -11.81 -14.09
C PHE A 173 3.02 -10.81 -13.49
N VAL A 174 4.27 -11.19 -13.36
CA VAL A 174 5.31 -10.35 -12.76
C VAL A 174 5.61 -9.16 -13.68
N GLY A 175 5.53 -7.95 -13.12
CA GLY A 175 5.87 -6.71 -13.81
C GLY A 175 7.27 -6.20 -13.44
N SER A 176 7.91 -5.48 -14.35
CA SER A 176 9.19 -4.79 -14.10
C SER A 176 9.01 -3.30 -13.77
N ASP A 177 7.86 -2.73 -14.12
CA ASP A 177 7.55 -1.31 -13.92
C ASP A 177 6.06 -1.11 -13.62
N LEU A 178 5.73 0.05 -13.02
CA LEU A 178 4.36 0.39 -12.65
C LEU A 178 3.46 0.66 -13.87
N ALA A 179 4.02 1.07 -15.01
CA ALA A 179 3.23 1.45 -16.18
C ALA A 179 2.50 0.24 -16.79
N GLY A 180 3.17 -0.91 -16.84
CA GLY A 180 2.59 -2.16 -17.32
C GLY A 180 1.86 -2.96 -16.22
N PHE A 181 2.16 -2.68 -14.95
CA PHE A 181 1.67 -3.49 -13.84
C PHE A 181 0.15 -3.43 -13.65
N GLY A 182 -0.49 -2.30 -13.95
CA GLY A 182 -1.96 -2.17 -13.87
C GLY A 182 -2.68 -3.20 -14.74
N ALA A 183 -2.22 -3.39 -15.97
CA ALA A 183 -2.78 -4.40 -16.86
C ALA A 183 -2.54 -5.83 -16.31
N ALA A 184 -1.36 -6.10 -15.78
CA ALA A 184 -1.03 -7.40 -15.18
C ALA A 184 -1.92 -7.71 -13.95
N VAL A 185 -2.25 -6.71 -13.13
CA VAL A 185 -3.20 -6.84 -12.00
C VAL A 185 -4.59 -7.19 -12.50
N ASP A 186 -5.09 -6.50 -13.53
CA ASP A 186 -6.42 -6.75 -14.10
C ASP A 186 -6.52 -8.14 -14.73
N ASP A 187 -5.50 -8.55 -15.48
CA ASP A 187 -5.41 -9.87 -16.09
C ASP A 187 -5.37 -10.98 -15.03
N PHE A 188 -4.58 -10.79 -13.98
CA PHE A 188 -4.48 -11.74 -12.88
C PHE A 188 -5.82 -11.89 -12.12
N ARG A 189 -6.48 -10.77 -11.80
CA ARG A 189 -7.80 -10.78 -11.17
C ARG A 189 -8.84 -11.51 -12.06
N SER A 190 -8.79 -11.28 -13.36
CA SER A 190 -9.67 -11.92 -14.32
C SER A 190 -9.47 -13.44 -14.38
N GLN A 191 -8.24 -13.91 -14.34
CA GLN A 191 -7.90 -15.33 -14.29
C GLN A 191 -8.43 -15.99 -13.01
N LEU A 192 -8.27 -15.36 -11.85
CA LEU A 192 -8.77 -15.90 -10.57
C LEU A 192 -10.31 -16.02 -10.56
N ARG A 193 -11.03 -15.10 -11.21
CA ARG A 193 -12.50 -15.15 -11.32
C ARG A 193 -12.98 -16.18 -12.34
N GLY A 194 -12.23 -16.42 -13.40
CA GLY A 194 -12.58 -17.36 -14.46
C GLY A 194 -12.25 -18.83 -14.14
N GLY A 195 -11.47 -19.10 -13.12
CA GLY A 195 -11.05 -20.44 -12.69
C GLY A 195 -11.93 -21.11 -11.63
N ARG A 196 -13.14 -20.57 -11.37
CA ARG A 196 -14.14 -21.15 -10.46
C ARG A 196 -15.26 -21.83 -11.21
#